data_720be78dafb49bb70e36ee6b1b0c32f8
#
_entry.id   720be78dafb49bb70e36ee6b1b0c32f8
#
_cell.length_a   1.000
_cell.length_b   1.000
_cell.length_c   1.000
_cell.angle_alpha   90.00
_cell.angle_beta   90.00
_cell.angle_gamma   90.00
#
_symmetry.space_group_name_H-M   'P 1'
#
loop_
_entity.id
_entity.type
_entity.pdbx_description
1 polymer ?
#
loop_
_entity_poly.entity_id
_entity_poly.type
_entity_poly.pdbx_seq_one_letter_code
_entity_poly.pdbx_strand_id
1 'polypeptide(L)'
;MGSIEMKILIKGAGDLATGIASRLYGAGHQIMMTDIAVPLTVRRLVAFSRAVYEGEAVVEDMTARLAKNQEEADEIMEQGDIPVIVDPKAECIQWFQPDVIVDAILAKKNLGTKITDAPFVIGVGPGFTAGEDCNCVVETKRGHTLGNVIWDGSAIPNTGVPGNVGGYSIERLIKASADGVIEPKAVIGDLVRKGQIVAITGGEPVYALMDGIVRGMLQPGVQVTKGLKIGDIDARAKQEHCRTISDKARAIGGGVLDAVCSYEKSRGKYALILLAAGQSVRFGSDKLKAVVEGEAMYESAISRFEAFQGFKSYVVTGKEEITLSAESAGCTVVCNKEPEKGISLSVKLGLTKAIEDAEGNGTPLRGVLFSVCDQPRLKKSTIQRIINTAFHNPGKIVCAGEGTRNGNPVLWDKRFFDKLLELDGDIGGKKILKENVDSLKIVPVQAGELQDIDRKEDLGTA
;
A
#
# COMPACT_ATOMS: atom_id res chain seq x y z
N MET A 1 -14.93 -21.15 2.12
CA MET A 1 -15.04 -19.88 1.37
C MET A 1 -13.77 -19.82 0.55
N GLY A 2 -13.86 -19.90 -0.80
CA GLY A 2 -12.69 -19.72 -1.65
C GLY A 2 -12.17 -18.29 -1.48
N SER A 3 -10.84 -18.10 -1.47
CA SER A 3 -10.24 -16.77 -1.54
C SER A 3 -10.70 -16.08 -2.83
N ILE A 4 -11.00 -14.79 -2.75
CA ILE A 4 -11.31 -14.00 -3.94
C ILE A 4 -10.00 -13.82 -4.71
N GLU A 5 -9.97 -14.26 -5.95
CA GLU A 5 -8.84 -14.00 -6.85
C GLU A 5 -8.70 -12.50 -7.06
N MET A 6 -7.51 -11.94 -6.77
CA MET A 6 -7.20 -10.52 -6.95
C MET A 6 -6.10 -10.34 -7.97
N LYS A 7 -6.14 -9.22 -8.69
CA LYS A 7 -5.04 -8.76 -9.56
C LYS A 7 -4.01 -8.01 -8.71
N ILE A 8 -2.79 -8.51 -8.65
CA ILE A 8 -1.71 -7.94 -7.84
C ILE A 8 -0.53 -7.54 -8.71
N LEU A 9 -0.19 -6.26 -8.68
CA LEU A 9 1.01 -5.75 -9.32
C LEU A 9 2.15 -5.66 -8.30
N ILE A 10 3.26 -6.33 -8.58
CA ILE A 10 4.49 -6.23 -7.79
C ILE A 10 5.50 -5.35 -8.54
N LYS A 11 5.85 -4.21 -7.97
CA LYS A 11 6.90 -3.33 -8.49
C LYS A 11 8.25 -3.86 -8.04
N GLY A 12 9.09 -4.24 -9.00
CA GLY A 12 10.34 -4.98 -8.81
C GLY A 12 10.16 -6.49 -8.98
N ALA A 13 11.15 -7.16 -9.57
CA ALA A 13 11.18 -8.60 -9.81
C ALA A 13 12.45 -9.28 -9.25
N GLY A 14 13.13 -8.63 -8.29
CA GLY A 14 14.30 -9.17 -7.59
C GLY A 14 13.96 -10.36 -6.68
N ASP A 15 14.96 -10.91 -5.99
CA ASP A 15 14.82 -12.14 -5.17
C ASP A 15 13.80 -12.01 -4.03
N LEU A 16 13.67 -10.84 -3.41
CA LEU A 16 12.65 -10.61 -2.37
C LEU A 16 11.26 -10.47 -2.97
N ALA A 17 11.12 -9.75 -4.08
CA ALA A 17 9.87 -9.64 -4.83
C ALA A 17 9.39 -11.01 -5.34
N THR A 18 10.30 -11.86 -5.80
CA THR A 18 10.00 -13.25 -6.21
C THR A 18 9.49 -14.08 -5.02
N GLY A 19 10.06 -13.89 -3.82
CA GLY A 19 9.54 -14.55 -2.61
C GLY A 19 8.14 -14.06 -2.21
N ILE A 20 7.81 -12.79 -2.47
CA ILE A 20 6.45 -12.26 -2.33
C ILE A 20 5.52 -12.91 -3.36
N ALA A 21 5.93 -12.90 -4.64
CA ALA A 21 5.17 -13.52 -5.73
C ALA A 21 4.84 -14.98 -5.42
N SER A 22 5.80 -15.76 -4.89
CA SER A 22 5.61 -17.16 -4.48
C SER A 22 4.47 -17.36 -3.48
N ARG A 23 4.32 -16.46 -2.52
CA ARG A 23 3.25 -16.55 -1.52
C ARG A 23 1.89 -16.19 -2.07
N LEU A 24 1.85 -15.15 -2.89
CA LEU A 24 0.62 -14.66 -3.50
C LEU A 24 0.12 -15.60 -4.60
N TYR A 25 1.02 -16.11 -5.43
CA TYR A 25 0.73 -17.11 -6.46
C TYR A 25 0.17 -18.40 -5.83
N GLY A 26 0.84 -18.90 -4.78
CA GLY A 26 0.36 -20.07 -4.04
C GLY A 26 -0.98 -19.86 -3.31
N ALA A 27 -1.40 -18.62 -3.09
CA ALA A 27 -2.72 -18.26 -2.59
C ALA A 27 -3.80 -18.11 -3.68
N GLY A 28 -3.43 -18.24 -4.97
CA GLY A 28 -4.34 -18.22 -6.12
C GLY A 28 -4.66 -16.81 -6.63
N HIS A 29 -3.78 -15.84 -6.43
CA HIS A 29 -3.93 -14.50 -7.00
C HIS A 29 -3.26 -14.40 -8.36
N GLN A 30 -3.79 -13.53 -9.24
CA GLN A 30 -3.16 -13.14 -10.51
C GLN A 30 -2.04 -12.14 -10.23
N ILE A 31 -0.84 -12.42 -10.71
CA ILE A 31 0.35 -11.61 -10.43
C ILE A 31 0.94 -11.09 -11.73
N MET A 32 1.27 -9.82 -11.75
CA MET A 32 2.16 -9.21 -12.74
C MET A 32 3.30 -8.50 -12.02
N MET A 33 4.50 -8.49 -12.62
CA MET A 33 5.66 -7.84 -12.03
C MET A 33 6.27 -6.83 -13.01
N THR A 34 6.80 -5.73 -12.46
CA THR A 34 7.58 -4.77 -13.27
C THR A 34 9.04 -4.79 -12.86
N ASP A 35 9.93 -4.48 -13.78
CA ASP A 35 11.34 -4.20 -13.48
C ASP A 35 11.92 -3.15 -14.45
N ILE A 36 13.18 -2.78 -14.23
CA ILE A 36 13.94 -1.93 -15.13
C ILE A 36 14.54 -2.73 -16.29
N ALA A 37 14.96 -2.05 -17.36
CA ALA A 37 15.55 -2.71 -18.53
C ALA A 37 16.88 -3.44 -18.25
N VAL A 38 17.60 -3.03 -17.20
CA VAL A 38 18.86 -3.64 -16.77
C VAL A 38 18.80 -3.94 -15.27
N PRO A 39 18.11 -5.03 -14.85
CA PRO A 39 18.02 -5.42 -13.46
C PRO A 39 19.37 -5.71 -12.80
N LEU A 40 19.58 -5.15 -11.59
CA LEU A 40 20.82 -5.34 -10.82
C LEU A 40 20.68 -6.43 -9.74
N THR A 41 19.92 -7.47 -10.05
CA THR A 41 19.65 -8.55 -9.09
C THR A 41 20.86 -9.50 -9.02
N VAL A 42 21.47 -9.55 -7.83
CA VAL A 42 22.65 -10.40 -7.57
C VAL A 42 22.26 -11.88 -7.48
N ARG A 43 21.14 -12.20 -6.78
CA ARG A 43 20.65 -13.58 -6.65
C ARG A 43 19.74 -13.97 -7.81
N ARG A 44 20.21 -13.79 -9.04
CA ARG A 44 19.42 -13.91 -10.27
C ARG A 44 18.78 -15.29 -10.50
N LEU A 45 19.37 -16.38 -9.98
CA LEU A 45 18.79 -17.73 -10.14
C LEU A 45 17.50 -17.95 -9.33
N VAL A 46 17.18 -17.03 -8.39
CA VAL A 46 15.96 -17.05 -7.58
C VAL A 46 15.19 -15.73 -7.72
N ALA A 47 15.29 -15.11 -8.90
CA ALA A 47 14.66 -13.82 -9.17
C ALA A 47 14.02 -13.83 -10.55
N PHE A 48 12.78 -13.38 -10.64
CA PHE A 48 12.05 -13.28 -11.91
C PHE A 48 12.55 -12.14 -12.79
N SER A 49 13.31 -11.17 -12.26
CA SER A 49 14.02 -10.17 -13.05
C SER A 49 14.96 -10.77 -14.10
N ARG A 50 15.35 -12.04 -13.94
CA ARG A 50 16.14 -12.77 -14.94
C ARG A 50 15.39 -12.91 -16.28
N ALA A 51 14.05 -12.95 -16.27
CA ALA A 51 13.24 -12.99 -17.48
C ALA A 51 13.49 -11.78 -18.40
N VAL A 52 13.86 -10.62 -17.84
CA VAL A 52 14.22 -9.43 -18.64
C VAL A 52 15.42 -9.69 -19.57
N TYR A 53 16.37 -10.53 -19.16
CA TYR A 53 17.55 -10.89 -19.95
C TYR A 53 17.36 -12.13 -20.81
N GLU A 54 16.65 -13.12 -20.28
CA GLU A 54 16.61 -14.48 -20.85
C GLU A 54 15.24 -14.82 -21.49
N GLY A 55 14.25 -13.88 -21.39
CA GLY A 55 12.88 -14.10 -21.86
C GLY A 55 12.03 -14.90 -20.88
N GLU A 56 12.66 -15.77 -20.09
CA GLU A 56 12.00 -16.65 -19.12
C GLU A 56 12.86 -16.82 -17.86
N ALA A 57 12.20 -17.00 -16.71
CA ALA A 57 12.86 -17.34 -15.44
C ALA A 57 12.02 -18.34 -14.66
N VAL A 58 12.58 -19.53 -14.40
CA VAL A 58 11.96 -20.54 -13.52
C VAL A 58 12.59 -20.44 -12.14
N VAL A 59 11.74 -20.35 -11.12
CA VAL A 59 12.14 -20.34 -9.69
C VAL A 59 11.22 -21.29 -8.94
N GLU A 60 11.79 -22.36 -8.42
CA GLU A 60 11.06 -23.49 -7.82
C GLU A 60 10.03 -24.05 -8.83
N ASP A 61 8.75 -23.99 -8.53
CA ASP A 61 7.64 -24.49 -9.36
C ASP A 61 6.91 -23.39 -10.16
N MET A 62 7.46 -22.18 -10.19
CA MET A 62 6.85 -21.03 -10.86
C MET A 62 7.69 -20.59 -12.06
N THR A 63 7.00 -20.24 -13.14
CA THR A 63 7.59 -19.67 -14.35
C THR A 63 7.17 -18.20 -14.48
N ALA A 64 8.15 -17.34 -14.78
CA ALA A 64 7.88 -15.96 -15.17
C ALA A 64 8.42 -15.72 -16.60
N ARG A 65 7.67 -14.96 -17.40
CA ARG A 65 8.00 -14.65 -18.80
C ARG A 65 8.01 -13.14 -19.04
N LEU A 66 8.93 -12.70 -19.88
CA LEU A 66 8.98 -11.31 -20.32
C LEU A 66 7.79 -11.01 -21.24
N ALA A 67 6.95 -10.03 -20.84
CA ALA A 67 5.91 -9.45 -21.66
C ALA A 67 6.35 -8.08 -22.19
N LYS A 68 6.00 -7.74 -23.42
CA LYS A 68 6.31 -6.44 -24.05
C LYS A 68 5.14 -5.46 -23.99
N ASN A 69 3.93 -5.97 -23.87
CA ASN A 69 2.68 -5.22 -23.88
C ASN A 69 1.58 -5.96 -23.09
N GLN A 70 0.39 -5.38 -23.06
CA GLN A 70 -0.76 -5.95 -22.37
C GLN A 70 -1.17 -7.31 -22.94
N GLU A 71 -1.24 -7.45 -24.26
CA GLU A 71 -1.70 -8.66 -24.93
C GLU A 71 -0.80 -9.87 -24.57
N GLU A 72 0.52 -9.70 -24.65
CA GLU A 72 1.48 -10.73 -24.23
C GLU A 72 1.37 -11.04 -22.71
N ALA A 73 1.11 -10.02 -21.88
CA ALA A 73 0.94 -10.22 -20.44
C ALA A 73 -0.32 -11.04 -20.12
N ASP A 74 -1.42 -10.76 -20.80
CA ASP A 74 -2.69 -11.48 -20.63
C ASP A 74 -2.53 -12.95 -21.09
N GLU A 75 -1.89 -13.20 -22.23
CA GLU A 75 -1.59 -14.57 -22.72
C GLU A 75 -0.72 -15.37 -21.73
N ILE A 76 0.29 -14.74 -21.13
CA ILE A 76 1.15 -15.37 -20.12
C ILE A 76 0.35 -15.74 -18.86
N MET A 77 -0.53 -14.83 -18.39
CA MET A 77 -1.38 -15.10 -17.24
C MET A 77 -2.38 -16.23 -17.51
N GLU A 78 -2.97 -16.30 -18.72
CA GLU A 78 -3.86 -17.38 -19.12
C GLU A 78 -3.20 -18.76 -19.12
N GLN A 79 -1.88 -18.80 -19.39
CA GLN A 79 -1.07 -20.02 -19.31
C GLN A 79 -0.72 -20.42 -17.87
N GLY A 80 -1.07 -19.57 -16.88
CA GLY A 80 -0.74 -19.78 -15.48
C GLY A 80 0.69 -19.32 -15.10
N ASP A 81 1.39 -18.63 -16.00
CA ASP A 81 2.72 -18.07 -15.76
C ASP A 81 2.63 -16.60 -15.27
N ILE A 82 3.74 -16.06 -14.77
CA ILE A 82 3.81 -14.70 -14.22
C ILE A 82 4.45 -13.76 -15.25
N PRO A 83 3.72 -12.78 -15.80
CA PRO A 83 4.33 -11.79 -16.69
C PRO A 83 5.25 -10.83 -15.93
N VAL A 84 6.42 -10.59 -16.50
CA VAL A 84 7.37 -9.54 -16.11
C VAL A 84 7.45 -8.53 -17.23
N ILE A 85 7.22 -7.26 -16.94
CA ILE A 85 7.27 -6.18 -17.94
C ILE A 85 8.36 -5.17 -17.57
N VAL A 86 9.08 -4.68 -18.61
CA VAL A 86 10.04 -3.57 -18.43
C VAL A 86 9.26 -2.25 -18.35
N ASP A 87 8.93 -1.86 -17.13
CA ASP A 87 8.14 -0.66 -16.85
C ASP A 87 8.56 -0.03 -15.50
N PRO A 88 9.64 0.75 -15.49
CA PRO A 88 10.18 1.33 -14.25
C PRO A 88 9.25 2.34 -13.57
N LYS A 89 8.25 2.87 -14.31
CA LYS A 89 7.27 3.83 -13.78
C LYS A 89 5.95 3.17 -13.40
N ALA A 90 5.78 1.87 -13.69
CA ALA A 90 4.54 1.13 -13.51
C ALA A 90 3.35 1.78 -14.25
N GLU A 91 3.57 2.25 -15.49
CA GLU A 91 2.51 2.82 -16.34
C GLU A 91 1.45 1.76 -16.69
N CYS A 92 1.81 0.48 -16.60
CA CYS A 92 0.91 -0.67 -16.73
C CYS A 92 -0.26 -0.69 -15.73
N ILE A 93 -0.21 0.06 -14.63
CA ILE A 93 -1.33 0.26 -13.71
C ILE A 93 -2.60 0.67 -14.44
N GLN A 94 -2.47 1.49 -15.49
CA GLN A 94 -3.57 2.05 -16.27
C GLN A 94 -4.45 0.98 -16.95
N TRP A 95 -3.83 -0.07 -17.48
CA TRP A 95 -4.53 -1.14 -18.18
C TRP A 95 -4.68 -2.42 -17.35
N PHE A 96 -3.73 -2.73 -16.48
CA PHE A 96 -3.82 -3.89 -15.60
C PHE A 96 -4.88 -3.71 -14.51
N GLN A 97 -5.06 -2.48 -14.02
CA GLN A 97 -6.02 -2.10 -12.97
C GLN A 97 -5.94 -3.03 -11.74
N PRO A 98 -4.81 -3.06 -11.04
CA PRO A 98 -4.59 -3.97 -9.94
C PRO A 98 -5.51 -3.66 -8.74
N ASP A 99 -6.02 -4.69 -8.06
CA ASP A 99 -6.65 -4.55 -6.74
C ASP A 99 -5.63 -4.19 -5.66
N VAL A 100 -4.39 -4.68 -5.83
CA VAL A 100 -3.29 -4.48 -4.88
C VAL A 100 -2.01 -4.14 -5.61
N ILE A 101 -1.29 -3.15 -5.12
CA ILE A 101 0.10 -2.87 -5.52
C ILE A 101 1.02 -3.22 -4.36
N VAL A 102 2.12 -3.93 -4.65
CA VAL A 102 3.21 -4.21 -3.72
C VAL A 102 4.49 -3.57 -4.24
N ASP A 103 4.96 -2.50 -3.62
CA ASP A 103 6.26 -1.92 -3.98
C ASP A 103 7.38 -2.68 -3.27
N ALA A 104 8.02 -3.56 -4.03
CA ALA A 104 9.13 -4.40 -3.60
C ALA A 104 10.45 -4.09 -4.36
N ILE A 105 10.60 -2.84 -4.85
CA ILE A 105 11.83 -2.36 -5.51
C ILE A 105 13.01 -2.33 -4.53
N LEU A 106 12.73 -2.07 -3.23
CA LEU A 106 13.73 -2.01 -2.15
C LEU A 106 14.80 -0.93 -2.33
N ALA A 107 14.43 0.18 -2.93
CA ALA A 107 15.30 1.33 -3.18
C ALA A 107 15.68 2.11 -1.90
N LYS A 108 15.18 1.72 -0.74
CA LYS A 108 15.39 2.37 0.59
C LYS A 108 14.79 3.78 0.67
N LYS A 109 14.08 4.20 -0.33
CA LYS A 109 13.28 5.42 -0.44
C LYS A 109 12.10 5.14 -1.37
N ASN A 110 11.00 5.84 -1.17
CA ASN A 110 9.88 5.81 -2.10
C ASN A 110 10.29 6.44 -3.45
N LEU A 111 10.06 5.73 -4.55
CA LEU A 111 10.33 6.19 -5.92
C LEU A 111 9.08 6.70 -6.63
N GLY A 112 8.07 7.14 -5.90
CA GLY A 112 6.86 7.74 -6.44
C GLY A 112 5.61 6.87 -6.31
N THR A 113 5.64 5.80 -5.53
CA THR A 113 4.44 5.02 -5.17
C THR A 113 3.55 5.83 -4.24
N LYS A 114 2.26 5.86 -4.52
CA LYS A 114 1.24 6.62 -3.77
C LYS A 114 0.18 5.67 -3.24
N ILE A 115 -0.37 6.02 -2.08
CA ILE A 115 -1.49 5.28 -1.47
C ILE A 115 -2.72 5.18 -2.39
N THR A 116 -2.80 6.03 -3.41
CA THR A 116 -3.90 6.11 -4.38
C THR A 116 -3.64 5.36 -5.68
N ASP A 117 -2.49 4.70 -5.83
CA ASP A 117 -2.13 4.00 -7.07
C ASP A 117 -2.96 2.72 -7.30
N ALA A 118 -3.55 2.16 -6.22
CA ALA A 118 -4.51 1.05 -6.26
C ALA A 118 -5.45 1.12 -5.05
N PRO A 119 -6.53 0.31 -5.03
CA PRO A 119 -7.39 0.14 -3.86
C PRO A 119 -6.64 -0.24 -2.57
N PHE A 120 -5.53 -0.97 -2.70
CA PHE A 120 -4.65 -1.31 -1.58
C PHE A 120 -3.19 -1.30 -2.01
N VAL A 121 -2.36 -0.54 -1.29
CA VAL A 121 -0.94 -0.36 -1.61
C VAL A 121 -0.09 -0.80 -0.42
N ILE A 122 0.90 -1.65 -0.67
CA ILE A 122 1.83 -2.20 0.32
C ILE A 122 3.25 -1.75 0.00
N GLY A 123 3.91 -1.05 0.93
CA GLY A 123 5.33 -0.73 0.84
C GLY A 123 6.19 -1.83 1.48
N VAL A 124 7.28 -2.25 0.84
CA VAL A 124 8.17 -3.29 1.38
C VAL A 124 9.48 -2.67 1.85
N GLY A 125 9.69 -2.64 3.16
CA GLY A 125 10.91 -2.15 3.81
C GLY A 125 10.95 -0.63 4.03
N PRO A 126 12.12 -0.08 4.34
CA PRO A 126 12.28 1.33 4.65
C PRO A 126 12.12 2.22 3.43
N GLY A 127 11.62 3.42 3.65
CA GLY A 127 11.35 4.44 2.63
C GLY A 127 9.87 4.71 2.43
N PHE A 128 9.00 3.97 3.09
CA PHE A 128 7.55 4.15 3.10
C PHE A 128 7.03 4.47 4.50
N THR A 129 5.96 5.24 4.56
CA THR A 129 5.18 5.51 5.77
C THR A 129 3.75 5.03 5.55
N ALA A 130 3.30 4.09 6.38
CA ALA A 130 1.92 3.61 6.35
C ALA A 130 0.94 4.74 6.70
N GLY A 131 -0.14 4.87 5.92
CA GLY A 131 -1.11 5.96 6.04
C GLY A 131 -0.72 7.23 5.29
N GLU A 132 0.46 7.29 4.67
CA GLU A 132 0.92 8.41 3.82
C GLU A 132 1.23 7.92 2.40
N ASP A 133 2.27 7.10 2.24
CA ASP A 133 2.69 6.56 0.94
C ASP A 133 1.90 5.33 0.51
N CYS A 134 1.47 4.52 1.49
CA CYS A 134 0.83 3.23 1.30
C CYS A 134 -0.11 2.89 2.46
N ASN A 135 -0.92 1.85 2.31
CA ASN A 135 -1.86 1.41 3.35
C ASN A 135 -1.15 0.70 4.52
N CYS A 136 -0.09 -0.04 4.22
CA CYS A 136 0.77 -0.67 5.23
C CYS A 136 2.18 -0.88 4.70
N VAL A 137 3.12 -1.11 5.63
CA VAL A 137 4.52 -1.40 5.33
C VAL A 137 4.88 -2.78 5.86
N VAL A 138 5.64 -3.57 5.11
CA VAL A 138 6.16 -4.87 5.58
C VAL A 138 7.63 -4.73 5.96
N GLU A 139 7.98 -5.10 7.21
CA GLU A 139 9.34 -5.03 7.74
C GLU A 139 10.29 -5.99 7.04
N THR A 140 11.46 -5.49 6.65
CA THR A 140 12.49 -6.28 5.94
C THR A 140 13.78 -6.47 6.71
N LYS A 141 13.97 -5.82 7.85
CA LYS A 141 15.17 -6.00 8.68
C LYS A 141 15.13 -7.38 9.34
N ARG A 142 16.26 -8.12 9.22
CA ARG A 142 16.40 -9.40 9.94
C ARG A 142 16.29 -9.19 11.44
N GLY A 143 15.57 -10.06 12.12
CA GLY A 143 15.32 -10.01 13.54
C GLY A 143 13.90 -10.47 13.87
N HIS A 144 13.46 -10.18 15.08
CA HIS A 144 12.17 -10.62 15.62
C HIS A 144 10.96 -10.12 14.81
N THR A 145 11.07 -8.94 14.22
CA THR A 145 9.97 -8.26 13.49
C THR A 145 10.01 -8.48 11.98
N LEU A 146 10.91 -9.31 11.45
CA LEU A 146 10.99 -9.59 10.02
C LEU A 146 9.64 -10.12 9.49
N GLY A 147 9.10 -9.46 8.48
CA GLY A 147 7.80 -9.79 7.88
C GLY A 147 6.58 -9.21 8.61
N ASN A 148 6.77 -8.50 9.73
CA ASN A 148 5.63 -7.84 10.40
C ASN A 148 4.96 -6.82 9.48
N VAL A 149 3.64 -6.77 9.52
CA VAL A 149 2.82 -5.75 8.87
C VAL A 149 2.67 -4.55 9.79
N ILE A 150 3.10 -3.39 9.33
CA ILE A 150 3.06 -2.10 10.03
C ILE A 150 1.93 -1.29 9.43
N TRP A 151 0.88 -1.03 10.20
CA TRP A 151 -0.32 -0.32 9.78
C TRP A 151 -0.25 1.20 10.07
N ASP A 152 0.71 1.63 10.88
CA ASP A 152 0.96 3.04 11.22
C ASP A 152 2.47 3.24 11.42
N GLY A 153 3.07 4.20 10.71
CA GLY A 153 4.50 4.50 10.73
C GLY A 153 5.30 3.75 9.66
N SER A 154 6.59 3.55 9.91
CA SER A 154 7.57 3.09 8.92
C SER A 154 8.36 1.88 9.40
N ALA A 155 8.92 1.12 8.46
CA ALA A 155 9.88 0.06 8.77
C ALA A 155 11.18 0.63 9.36
N ILE A 156 11.92 -0.22 10.07
CA ILE A 156 13.20 0.17 10.69
C ILE A 156 14.16 0.68 9.61
N PRO A 157 14.76 1.87 9.80
CA PRO A 157 15.68 2.45 8.82
C PRO A 157 16.83 1.52 8.47
N ASN A 158 17.28 1.59 7.20
CA ASN A 158 18.41 0.81 6.74
C ASN A 158 19.71 1.29 7.40
N THR A 159 20.46 0.37 8.00
CA THR A 159 21.73 0.67 8.67
C THR A 159 22.94 0.68 7.72
N GLY A 160 22.77 0.26 6.45
CA GLY A 160 23.87 0.08 5.50
C GLY A 160 24.74 -1.15 5.77
N VAL A 161 24.58 -1.81 6.93
CA VAL A 161 25.35 -3.00 7.30
C VAL A 161 24.62 -4.25 6.88
N PRO A 162 25.24 -5.15 6.07
CA PRO A 162 24.64 -6.41 5.70
C PRO A 162 24.35 -7.29 6.92
N GLY A 163 23.22 -8.01 6.89
CA GLY A 163 22.91 -8.97 7.94
C GLY A 163 23.95 -10.10 8.02
N ASN A 164 24.21 -10.58 9.25
CA ASN A 164 25.06 -11.74 9.46
C ASN A 164 24.43 -13.01 8.87
N VAL A 165 25.24 -13.78 8.11
CA VAL A 165 24.86 -15.08 7.55
C VAL A 165 26.06 -16.01 7.70
N GLY A 166 25.92 -17.08 8.49
CA GLY A 166 27.01 -18.05 8.71
C GLY A 166 28.23 -17.47 9.40
N GLY A 167 28.07 -16.43 10.24
CA GLY A 167 29.17 -15.76 10.94
C GLY A 167 29.79 -14.57 10.20
N TYR A 168 29.42 -14.34 8.94
CA TYR A 168 30.01 -13.30 8.07
C TYR A 168 29.00 -12.22 7.71
N SER A 169 29.45 -10.97 7.51
CA SER A 169 28.62 -9.83 7.14
C SER A 169 29.15 -9.12 5.87
N ILE A 170 30.20 -8.32 5.99
CA ILE A 170 30.79 -7.54 4.90
C ILE A 170 31.63 -8.43 3.97
N GLU A 171 32.31 -9.42 4.51
CA GLU A 171 33.25 -10.32 3.83
C GLU A 171 32.55 -11.15 2.74
N ARG A 172 31.26 -11.41 2.90
CA ARG A 172 30.45 -12.15 1.94
C ARG A 172 30.10 -11.34 0.70
N LEU A 173 30.32 -10.03 0.70
CA LEU A 173 29.97 -9.17 -0.44
C LEU A 173 31.07 -9.20 -1.49
N ILE A 174 30.73 -9.48 -2.73
CA ILE A 174 31.57 -9.23 -3.90
C ILE A 174 31.20 -7.82 -4.38
N LYS A 175 32.19 -6.91 -4.43
CA LYS A 175 31.99 -5.53 -4.87
C LYS A 175 32.88 -5.24 -6.08
N ALA A 176 32.39 -4.41 -7.00
CA ALA A 176 33.14 -3.95 -8.16
C ALA A 176 34.41 -3.20 -7.72
N SER A 177 35.56 -3.54 -8.30
CA SER A 177 36.88 -2.91 -8.04
C SER A 177 37.05 -1.61 -8.81
N ALA A 178 36.41 -1.50 -9.99
CA ALA A 178 36.43 -0.32 -10.86
C ALA A 178 35.10 -0.11 -11.55
N ASP A 179 34.91 1.09 -12.13
CA ASP A 179 33.81 1.38 -13.04
C ASP A 179 34.03 0.61 -14.37
N GLY A 180 32.96 0.10 -14.97
CA GLY A 180 33.01 -0.57 -16.26
C GLY A 180 32.09 -1.78 -16.33
N VAL A 181 32.28 -2.61 -17.33
CA VAL A 181 31.47 -3.82 -17.55
C VAL A 181 31.95 -4.94 -16.61
N ILE A 182 30.98 -5.67 -16.04
CA ILE A 182 31.28 -6.88 -15.27
C ILE A 182 31.53 -8.08 -16.18
N GLU A 183 32.64 -8.80 -15.93
CA GLU A 183 32.98 -10.08 -16.50
C GLU A 183 33.11 -11.10 -15.37
N PRO A 184 32.10 -11.92 -15.07
CA PRO A 184 32.21 -12.98 -14.08
C PRO A 184 33.29 -14.00 -14.44
N LYS A 185 34.13 -14.40 -13.48
CA LYS A 185 35.12 -15.49 -13.59
C LYS A 185 34.72 -16.70 -12.74
N ALA A 186 33.69 -16.55 -11.92
CA ALA A 186 33.01 -17.64 -11.23
C ALA A 186 31.49 -17.51 -11.46
N VAL A 187 30.80 -18.65 -11.54
CA VAL A 187 29.36 -18.70 -11.70
C VAL A 187 28.65 -18.99 -10.37
N ILE A 188 27.35 -18.71 -10.31
CA ILE A 188 26.55 -19.05 -9.13
C ILE A 188 26.55 -20.58 -8.94
N GLY A 189 26.96 -21.02 -7.76
CA GLY A 189 27.15 -22.43 -7.43
C GLY A 189 28.61 -22.87 -7.33
N ASP A 190 29.57 -22.06 -7.78
CA ASP A 190 30.99 -22.39 -7.67
C ASP A 190 31.49 -22.22 -6.21
N LEU A 191 32.30 -23.16 -5.77
CA LEU A 191 33.07 -23.04 -4.55
C LEU A 191 34.34 -22.20 -4.82
N VAL A 192 34.52 -21.17 -4.04
CA VAL A 192 35.64 -20.23 -4.17
C VAL A 192 36.42 -20.13 -2.86
N ARG A 193 37.70 -19.80 -2.97
CA ARG A 193 38.60 -19.55 -1.83
C ARG A 193 38.87 -18.06 -1.68
N LYS A 194 39.16 -17.62 -0.48
CA LYS A 194 39.63 -16.26 -0.20
C LYS A 194 40.86 -15.94 -1.07
N GLY A 195 40.85 -14.78 -1.73
CA GLY A 195 41.88 -14.33 -2.67
C GLY A 195 41.72 -14.85 -4.10
N GLN A 196 40.72 -15.73 -4.40
CA GLN A 196 40.42 -16.15 -5.75
C GLN A 196 39.74 -15.02 -6.54
N ILE A 197 40.11 -14.85 -7.82
CA ILE A 197 39.43 -13.91 -8.73
C ILE A 197 38.06 -14.48 -9.05
N VAL A 198 36.99 -13.70 -8.77
CA VAL A 198 35.58 -14.08 -9.01
C VAL A 198 34.90 -13.26 -10.09
N ALA A 199 35.47 -12.11 -10.43
CA ALA A 199 35.01 -11.25 -11.54
C ALA A 199 36.15 -10.31 -11.98
N ILE A 200 35.95 -9.64 -13.13
CA ILE A 200 36.70 -8.46 -13.56
C ILE A 200 35.69 -7.34 -13.76
N THR A 201 36.02 -6.10 -13.33
CA THR A 201 35.20 -4.91 -13.58
C THR A 201 36.09 -3.78 -14.08
N GLY A 202 35.79 -3.21 -15.28
CA GLY A 202 36.63 -2.17 -15.88
C GLY A 202 38.12 -2.57 -16.08
N GLY A 203 38.39 -3.87 -16.33
CA GLY A 203 39.74 -4.40 -16.47
C GLY A 203 40.42 -4.79 -15.15
N GLU A 204 39.87 -4.42 -13.97
CA GLU A 204 40.46 -4.69 -12.67
C GLU A 204 39.89 -5.96 -12.03
N PRO A 205 40.72 -6.84 -11.43
CA PRO A 205 40.25 -8.06 -10.80
C PRO A 205 39.44 -7.79 -9.51
N VAL A 206 38.42 -8.62 -9.29
CA VAL A 206 37.63 -8.66 -8.06
C VAL A 206 37.90 -9.98 -7.35
N TYR A 207 38.30 -9.91 -6.08
CA TYR A 207 38.67 -11.07 -5.29
C TYR A 207 37.59 -11.48 -4.30
N ALA A 208 37.44 -12.79 -4.07
CA ALA A 208 36.67 -13.33 -2.97
C ALA A 208 37.34 -12.94 -1.62
N LEU A 209 36.58 -12.39 -0.68
CA LEU A 209 37.10 -11.99 0.64
C LEU A 209 37.02 -13.12 1.66
N MET A 210 36.36 -14.24 1.31
CA MET A 210 36.18 -15.41 2.18
C MET A 210 36.01 -16.69 1.34
N ASP A 211 36.16 -17.84 1.99
CA ASP A 211 35.80 -19.13 1.41
C ASP A 211 34.30 -19.33 1.42
N GLY A 212 33.74 -20.02 0.41
CA GLY A 212 32.32 -20.35 0.35
C GLY A 212 31.83 -20.60 -1.06
N ILE A 213 30.50 -20.66 -1.21
CA ILE A 213 29.85 -20.81 -2.51
C ILE A 213 29.42 -19.44 -3.04
N VAL A 214 29.63 -19.19 -4.31
CA VAL A 214 29.08 -18.01 -5.00
C VAL A 214 27.55 -18.18 -5.05
N ARG A 215 26.86 -17.49 -4.17
CA ARG A 215 25.39 -17.56 -4.03
C ARG A 215 24.68 -16.60 -4.96
N GLY A 216 25.36 -15.55 -5.37
CA GLY A 216 24.84 -14.54 -6.27
C GLY A 216 25.94 -13.86 -7.07
N MET A 217 25.64 -13.51 -8.32
CA MET A 217 26.48 -12.78 -9.24
C MET A 217 25.60 -12.05 -10.23
N LEU A 218 25.89 -10.77 -10.52
CA LEU A 218 25.20 -10.00 -11.55
C LEU A 218 25.28 -10.68 -12.93
N GLN A 219 24.35 -10.32 -13.78
CA GLN A 219 24.35 -10.72 -15.19
C GLN A 219 25.66 -10.24 -15.86
N PRO A 220 26.34 -11.09 -16.66
CA PRO A 220 27.48 -10.66 -17.47
C PRO A 220 27.13 -9.48 -18.38
N GLY A 221 28.07 -8.58 -18.60
CA GLY A 221 27.90 -7.46 -19.53
C GLY A 221 27.21 -6.22 -18.92
N VAL A 222 26.78 -6.28 -17.66
CA VAL A 222 26.16 -5.13 -16.98
C VAL A 222 27.20 -4.07 -16.64
N GLN A 223 26.88 -2.79 -16.88
CA GLN A 223 27.68 -1.66 -16.43
C GLN A 223 27.57 -1.48 -14.91
N VAL A 224 28.70 -1.40 -14.24
CA VAL A 224 28.79 -1.25 -12.79
C VAL A 224 29.68 -0.08 -12.40
N THR A 225 29.47 0.47 -11.21
CA THR A 225 30.33 1.49 -10.61
C THR A 225 31.16 0.89 -9.49
N LYS A 226 32.36 1.43 -9.25
CA LYS A 226 33.25 1.02 -8.16
C LYS A 226 32.50 0.96 -6.82
N GLY A 227 32.65 -0.15 -6.11
CA GLY A 227 32.00 -0.38 -4.82
C GLY A 227 30.55 -0.90 -4.90
N LEU A 228 29.92 -0.93 -6.09
CA LEU A 228 28.63 -1.57 -6.27
C LEU A 228 28.71 -3.05 -5.86
N LYS A 229 27.70 -3.54 -5.15
CA LYS A 229 27.58 -4.98 -4.85
C LYS A 229 27.23 -5.73 -6.14
N ILE A 230 28.14 -6.58 -6.59
CA ILE A 230 28.03 -7.39 -7.82
C ILE A 230 27.83 -8.88 -7.53
N GLY A 231 28.01 -9.33 -6.31
CA GLY A 231 27.86 -10.73 -5.93
C GLY A 231 27.74 -10.95 -4.42
N ASP A 232 27.56 -12.21 -4.06
CA ASP A 232 27.38 -12.67 -2.67
C ASP A 232 27.97 -14.07 -2.51
N ILE A 233 28.79 -14.29 -1.46
CA ILE A 233 29.35 -15.58 -1.09
C ILE A 233 28.66 -16.08 0.20
N ASP A 234 28.34 -17.38 0.25
CA ASP A 234 27.74 -18.03 1.43
C ASP A 234 28.70 -19.06 2.02
N ALA A 235 29.16 -18.83 3.24
CA ALA A 235 30.06 -19.72 3.96
C ALA A 235 29.49 -21.12 4.23
N ARG A 236 28.16 -21.26 4.25
CA ARG A 236 27.49 -22.53 4.45
C ARG A 236 27.66 -23.52 3.29
N ALA A 237 28.12 -23.02 2.13
CA ALA A 237 28.54 -23.77 0.94
C ALA A 237 27.49 -24.80 0.43
N LYS A 238 26.18 -24.48 0.57
CA LYS A 238 25.11 -25.37 0.14
C LYS A 238 24.56 -24.96 -1.24
N GLN A 239 24.60 -25.87 -2.22
CA GLN A 239 24.13 -25.65 -3.59
C GLN A 239 22.63 -25.25 -3.63
N GLU A 240 21.80 -25.86 -2.79
CA GLU A 240 20.37 -25.59 -2.71
C GLU A 240 20.07 -24.12 -2.36
N HIS A 241 20.93 -23.46 -1.55
CA HIS A 241 20.78 -22.06 -1.20
C HIS A 241 20.97 -21.10 -2.38
N CYS A 242 21.53 -21.56 -3.47
CA CYS A 242 21.70 -20.76 -4.71
C CYS A 242 20.42 -20.75 -5.55
N ARG A 243 19.57 -21.79 -5.41
CA ARG A 243 18.44 -22.07 -6.31
C ARG A 243 17.06 -22.00 -5.63
N THR A 244 17.02 -21.78 -4.32
CA THR A 244 15.77 -21.73 -3.55
C THR A 244 15.54 -20.35 -2.96
N ILE A 245 14.26 -19.98 -2.83
CA ILE A 245 13.80 -18.76 -2.18
C ILE A 245 14.27 -18.74 -0.72
N SER A 246 14.86 -17.63 -0.27
CA SER A 246 15.45 -17.54 1.08
C SER A 246 14.39 -17.45 2.18
N ASP A 247 14.80 -17.81 3.41
CA ASP A 247 14.06 -17.57 4.64
C ASP A 247 13.53 -16.13 4.74
N LYS A 248 14.40 -15.15 4.45
CA LYS A 248 14.03 -13.73 4.46
C LYS A 248 12.95 -13.41 3.44
N ALA A 249 13.07 -13.89 2.21
CA ALA A 249 12.11 -13.64 1.16
C ALA A 249 10.75 -14.29 1.47
N ARG A 250 10.77 -15.51 2.04
CA ARG A 250 9.55 -16.21 2.48
C ARG A 250 8.85 -15.51 3.64
N ALA A 251 9.61 -14.97 4.62
CA ALA A 251 9.03 -14.25 5.74
C ALA A 251 8.38 -12.94 5.29
N ILE A 252 9.05 -12.17 4.41
CA ILE A 252 8.49 -10.94 3.83
C ILE A 252 7.24 -11.27 3.00
N GLY A 253 7.30 -12.32 2.16
CA GLY A 253 6.15 -12.76 1.38
C GLY A 253 4.96 -13.19 2.26
N GLY A 254 5.23 -13.80 3.42
CA GLY A 254 4.21 -14.11 4.43
C GLY A 254 3.53 -12.86 4.97
N GLY A 255 4.32 -11.83 5.33
CA GLY A 255 3.78 -10.54 5.78
C GLY A 255 2.94 -9.83 4.72
N VAL A 256 3.37 -9.87 3.44
CA VAL A 256 2.57 -9.32 2.35
C VAL A 256 1.26 -10.09 2.18
N LEU A 257 1.29 -11.43 2.23
CA LEU A 257 0.07 -12.25 2.16
C LEU A 257 -0.88 -11.96 3.34
N ASP A 258 -0.36 -11.79 4.55
CA ASP A 258 -1.17 -11.41 5.72
C ASP A 258 -1.87 -10.05 5.51
N ALA A 259 -1.17 -9.07 4.93
CA ALA A 259 -1.74 -7.77 4.59
C ALA A 259 -2.85 -7.90 3.53
N VAL A 260 -2.61 -8.68 2.47
CA VAL A 260 -3.59 -8.95 1.40
C VAL A 260 -4.83 -9.65 1.96
N CYS A 261 -4.67 -10.69 2.76
CA CYS A 261 -5.79 -11.39 3.42
C CYS A 261 -6.58 -10.46 4.36
N SER A 262 -5.89 -9.52 5.04
CA SER A 262 -6.54 -8.53 5.89
C SER A 262 -7.39 -7.57 5.07
N TYR A 263 -6.86 -7.10 3.93
CA TYR A 263 -7.59 -6.25 2.99
C TYR A 263 -8.81 -6.99 2.42
N GLU A 264 -8.65 -8.21 1.92
CA GLU A 264 -9.74 -9.04 1.40
C GLU A 264 -10.89 -9.17 2.41
N LYS A 265 -10.56 -9.46 3.67
CA LYS A 265 -11.55 -9.57 4.76
C LYS A 265 -12.24 -8.24 5.08
N SER A 266 -11.64 -7.10 4.77
CA SER A 266 -12.20 -5.77 5.03
C SER A 266 -13.06 -5.23 3.88
N ARG A 267 -12.85 -5.67 2.64
CA ARG A 267 -13.59 -5.20 1.44
C ARG A 267 -15.10 -5.32 1.65
N GLY A 268 -15.80 -4.24 1.30
CA GLY A 268 -17.26 -4.17 1.36
C GLY A 268 -17.87 -4.18 2.77
N LYS A 269 -17.07 -4.17 3.84
CA LYS A 269 -17.57 -4.22 5.23
C LYS A 269 -17.66 -2.87 5.91
N TYR A 270 -17.14 -1.83 5.29
CA TYR A 270 -17.25 -0.46 5.76
C TYR A 270 -17.86 0.41 4.66
N ALA A 271 -18.71 1.35 5.06
CA ALA A 271 -19.23 2.39 4.18
C ALA A 271 -18.64 3.75 4.58
N LEU A 272 -18.42 4.61 3.59
CA LEU A 272 -17.96 5.99 3.78
C LEU A 272 -19.13 6.94 3.51
N ILE A 273 -19.46 7.81 4.45
CA ILE A 273 -20.60 8.74 4.35
C ILE A 273 -20.10 10.16 4.52
N LEU A 274 -20.19 10.96 3.46
CA LEU A 274 -19.91 12.38 3.48
C LEU A 274 -21.19 13.17 3.76
N LEU A 275 -21.20 13.97 4.82
CA LEU A 275 -22.32 14.84 5.18
C LEU A 275 -22.15 16.20 4.52
N ALA A 276 -22.98 16.50 3.51
CA ALA A 276 -22.88 17.69 2.66
C ALA A 276 -24.21 18.46 2.55
N ALA A 277 -25.14 18.32 3.54
CA ALA A 277 -26.46 18.96 3.53
C ALA A 277 -26.52 20.25 4.38
N GLY A 278 -25.44 20.70 5.01
CA GLY A 278 -25.42 21.87 5.91
C GLY A 278 -25.87 23.17 5.23
N GLN A 279 -26.66 23.98 5.95
CA GLN A 279 -27.26 25.25 5.45
C GLN A 279 -26.32 26.47 5.50
N SER A 280 -25.13 26.35 6.09
CA SER A 280 -24.09 27.42 6.16
C SER A 280 -24.58 28.74 6.75
N VAL A 281 -25.52 28.73 7.70
CA VAL A 281 -26.20 29.91 8.24
C VAL A 281 -25.23 30.98 8.78
N ARG A 282 -24.13 30.57 9.43
CA ARG A 282 -23.12 31.48 10.00
C ARG A 282 -22.16 32.07 8.98
N PHE A 283 -22.04 31.43 7.79
CA PHE A 283 -21.10 31.86 6.74
C PHE A 283 -21.69 32.97 5.86
N GLY A 284 -23.03 33.14 5.88
CA GLY A 284 -23.74 34.16 5.08
C GLY A 284 -23.85 33.87 3.58
N SER A 285 -23.32 32.73 3.12
CA SER A 285 -23.44 32.16 1.79
C SER A 285 -23.24 30.65 1.88
N ASP A 286 -23.34 29.91 0.75
CA ASP A 286 -23.06 28.48 0.79
C ASP A 286 -21.56 28.21 1.02
N LYS A 287 -21.19 27.86 2.27
CA LYS A 287 -19.80 27.65 2.65
C LYS A 287 -19.13 26.50 1.89
N LEU A 288 -19.91 25.49 1.48
CA LEU A 288 -19.36 24.32 0.79
C LEU A 288 -18.82 24.65 -0.59
N LYS A 289 -19.30 25.77 -1.19
CA LYS A 289 -18.79 26.33 -2.47
C LYS A 289 -17.57 27.24 -2.29
N ALA A 290 -17.19 27.58 -1.06
CA ALA A 290 -16.01 28.40 -0.84
C ALA A 290 -14.76 27.69 -1.33
N VAL A 291 -13.90 28.44 -2.01
CA VAL A 291 -12.65 27.91 -2.60
C VAL A 291 -11.53 27.99 -1.57
N VAL A 292 -10.91 26.86 -1.30
CA VAL A 292 -9.72 26.72 -0.45
C VAL A 292 -8.65 26.02 -1.28
N GLU A 293 -7.45 26.59 -1.32
CA GLU A 293 -6.34 26.03 -2.12
C GLU A 293 -6.66 25.80 -3.61
N GLY A 294 -7.60 26.57 -4.17
CA GLY A 294 -7.97 26.52 -5.59
C GLY A 294 -9.11 25.58 -5.96
N GLU A 295 -9.70 24.87 -4.98
CA GLU A 295 -10.80 23.92 -5.18
C GLU A 295 -11.97 24.24 -4.23
N ALA A 296 -13.24 24.00 -4.65
CA ALA A 296 -14.37 24.14 -3.75
C ALA A 296 -14.33 23.08 -2.63
N MET A 297 -14.70 23.46 -1.41
CA MET A 297 -14.59 22.54 -0.27
C MET A 297 -15.34 21.22 -0.48
N TYR A 298 -16.50 21.24 -1.15
CA TYR A 298 -17.24 20.00 -1.42
C TYR A 298 -16.52 19.12 -2.47
N GLU A 299 -15.89 19.72 -3.47
CA GLU A 299 -15.13 18.97 -4.50
C GLU A 299 -13.92 18.28 -3.88
N SER A 300 -13.16 19.03 -3.07
CA SER A 300 -12.05 18.48 -2.31
C SER A 300 -12.49 17.34 -1.36
N ALA A 301 -13.65 17.49 -0.69
CA ALA A 301 -14.18 16.45 0.19
C ALA A 301 -14.59 15.19 -0.58
N ILE A 302 -15.23 15.33 -1.74
CA ILE A 302 -15.66 14.21 -2.61
C ILE A 302 -14.43 13.50 -3.18
N SER A 303 -13.42 14.23 -3.69
CA SER A 303 -12.20 13.67 -4.27
C SER A 303 -11.42 12.80 -3.25
N ARG A 304 -11.52 13.12 -1.97
CA ARG A 304 -10.94 12.28 -0.91
C ARG A 304 -11.59 10.90 -0.85
N PHE A 305 -12.91 10.79 -1.09
CA PHE A 305 -13.63 9.52 -1.05
C PHE A 305 -13.48 8.70 -2.33
N GLU A 306 -13.32 9.34 -3.47
CA GLU A 306 -13.02 8.67 -4.75
C GLU A 306 -11.78 7.76 -4.66
N ALA A 307 -10.80 8.12 -3.85
CA ALA A 307 -9.57 7.36 -3.65
C ALA A 307 -9.78 6.01 -2.92
N PHE A 308 -10.94 5.79 -2.30
CA PHE A 308 -11.23 4.57 -1.53
C PHE A 308 -12.00 3.54 -2.37
N GLN A 309 -11.41 3.10 -3.47
CA GLN A 309 -11.95 2.01 -4.26
C GLN A 309 -12.10 0.74 -3.40
N GLY A 310 -13.21 0.01 -3.58
CA GLY A 310 -13.53 -1.17 -2.75
C GLY A 310 -14.32 -0.86 -1.48
N PHE A 311 -14.54 0.43 -1.16
CA PHE A 311 -15.51 0.88 -0.14
C PHE A 311 -16.67 1.58 -0.84
N LYS A 312 -17.91 1.33 -0.38
CA LYS A 312 -19.06 2.03 -0.92
C LYS A 312 -19.14 3.42 -0.30
N SER A 313 -19.15 4.46 -1.15
CA SER A 313 -19.14 5.86 -0.71
C SER A 313 -20.51 6.48 -0.97
N TYR A 314 -21.00 7.23 0.01
CA TYR A 314 -22.29 7.93 0.00
C TYR A 314 -22.07 9.42 0.26
N VAL A 315 -22.83 10.26 -0.43
CA VAL A 315 -22.87 11.72 -0.18
C VAL A 315 -24.29 12.11 0.16
N VAL A 316 -24.50 12.61 1.39
CA VAL A 316 -25.81 13.06 1.86
C VAL A 316 -25.94 14.56 1.59
N THR A 317 -26.77 14.94 0.64
CA THR A 317 -26.97 16.32 0.20
C THR A 317 -28.39 16.55 -0.35
N GLY A 318 -28.81 17.81 -0.39
CA GLY A 318 -30.00 18.28 -1.14
C GLY A 318 -29.64 19.30 -2.21
N LYS A 319 -28.31 19.47 -2.51
CA LYS A 319 -27.80 20.49 -3.43
C LYS A 319 -27.43 19.87 -4.77
N GLU A 320 -27.96 20.42 -5.86
CA GLU A 320 -27.82 19.87 -7.20
C GLU A 320 -26.36 19.75 -7.66
N GLU A 321 -25.55 20.79 -7.43
CA GLU A 321 -24.15 20.80 -7.88
C GLU A 321 -23.32 19.74 -7.13
N ILE A 322 -23.58 19.54 -5.84
CA ILE A 322 -22.90 18.51 -5.03
C ILE A 322 -23.35 17.12 -5.47
N THR A 323 -24.64 16.97 -5.86
CA THR A 323 -25.18 15.74 -6.42
C THR A 323 -24.43 15.35 -7.70
N LEU A 324 -24.32 16.27 -8.66
CA LEU A 324 -23.63 16.02 -9.93
C LEU A 324 -22.15 15.66 -9.73
N SER A 325 -21.46 16.38 -8.84
CA SER A 325 -20.06 16.10 -8.53
C SER A 325 -19.88 14.72 -7.88
N ALA A 326 -20.76 14.36 -6.93
CA ALA A 326 -20.73 13.08 -6.24
C ALA A 326 -21.00 11.89 -7.18
N GLU A 327 -21.98 12.02 -8.08
CA GLU A 327 -22.30 11.01 -9.09
C GLU A 327 -21.13 10.81 -10.07
N SER A 328 -20.50 11.89 -10.52
CA SER A 328 -19.31 11.85 -11.38
C SER A 328 -18.13 11.15 -10.71
N ALA A 329 -17.99 11.26 -9.40
CA ALA A 329 -16.99 10.58 -8.61
C ALA A 329 -17.38 9.13 -8.20
N GLY A 330 -18.50 8.59 -8.73
CA GLY A 330 -18.96 7.24 -8.44
C GLY A 330 -19.57 7.04 -7.05
N CYS A 331 -19.90 8.12 -6.34
CA CYS A 331 -20.56 8.05 -5.05
C CYS A 331 -22.07 7.86 -5.19
N THR A 332 -22.70 7.14 -4.27
CA THR A 332 -24.16 7.06 -4.17
C THR A 332 -24.69 8.32 -3.47
N VAL A 333 -25.56 9.07 -4.14
CA VAL A 333 -26.19 10.24 -3.54
C VAL A 333 -27.41 9.86 -2.72
N VAL A 334 -27.49 10.43 -1.50
CA VAL A 334 -28.62 10.30 -0.57
C VAL A 334 -29.24 11.69 -0.38
N CYS A 335 -30.46 11.88 -0.89
CA CYS A 335 -31.10 13.19 -0.89
C CYS A 335 -31.64 13.53 0.50
N ASN A 336 -31.13 14.63 1.10
CA ASN A 336 -31.72 15.24 2.29
C ASN A 336 -32.49 16.52 1.90
N LYS A 337 -33.84 16.44 1.89
CA LYS A 337 -34.73 17.56 1.54
C LYS A 337 -35.08 18.48 2.72
N GLU A 338 -34.71 18.09 3.93
CA GLU A 338 -35.09 18.76 5.18
C GLU A 338 -33.84 19.05 6.07
N PRO A 339 -32.81 19.73 5.53
CA PRO A 339 -31.57 19.98 6.25
C PRO A 339 -31.74 20.82 7.54
N GLU A 340 -32.87 21.54 7.66
CA GLU A 340 -33.25 22.30 8.86
C GLU A 340 -33.55 21.42 10.07
N LYS A 341 -33.82 20.12 9.87
CA LYS A 341 -34.00 19.14 10.97
C LYS A 341 -32.66 18.76 11.65
N GLY A 342 -31.57 19.38 11.21
CA GLY A 342 -30.24 19.21 11.80
C GLY A 342 -29.42 18.03 11.26
N ILE A 343 -28.19 17.89 11.77
CA ILE A 343 -27.22 16.91 11.30
C ILE A 343 -27.70 15.46 11.52
N SER A 344 -28.48 15.21 12.54
CA SER A 344 -29.02 13.87 12.87
C SER A 344 -29.78 13.24 11.72
N LEU A 345 -30.57 14.03 10.97
CA LEU A 345 -31.30 13.53 9.82
C LEU A 345 -30.34 13.07 8.72
N SER A 346 -29.29 13.83 8.44
CA SER A 346 -28.27 13.44 7.45
C SER A 346 -27.56 12.15 7.86
N VAL A 347 -27.22 11.99 9.14
CA VAL A 347 -26.63 10.75 9.68
C VAL A 347 -27.56 9.57 9.49
N LYS A 348 -28.84 9.71 9.85
CA LYS A 348 -29.87 8.66 9.70
C LYS A 348 -30.03 8.24 8.25
N LEU A 349 -30.26 9.20 7.35
CA LEU A 349 -30.46 8.93 5.93
C LEU A 349 -29.26 8.18 5.31
N GLY A 350 -28.05 8.67 5.56
CA GLY A 350 -26.84 8.03 5.03
C GLY A 350 -26.61 6.63 5.61
N LEU A 351 -26.83 6.45 6.92
CA LEU A 351 -26.66 5.16 7.59
C LEU A 351 -27.71 4.14 7.12
N THR A 352 -28.98 4.53 7.05
CA THR A 352 -30.07 3.65 6.60
C THR A 352 -29.80 3.16 5.17
N LYS A 353 -29.44 4.07 4.26
CA LYS A 353 -29.13 3.70 2.87
C LYS A 353 -27.92 2.75 2.79
N ALA A 354 -26.89 2.99 3.58
CA ALA A 354 -25.72 2.12 3.60
C ALA A 354 -26.02 0.71 4.14
N ILE A 355 -26.90 0.60 5.14
CA ILE A 355 -27.36 -0.69 5.68
C ILE A 355 -28.19 -1.45 4.64
N GLU A 356 -29.19 -0.80 4.05
CA GLU A 356 -30.07 -1.38 3.03
C GLU A 356 -29.27 -1.95 1.85
N ASP A 357 -28.32 -1.17 1.34
CA ASP A 357 -27.47 -1.59 0.21
C ASP A 357 -26.55 -2.76 0.58
N ALA A 358 -26.03 -2.77 1.80
CA ALA A 358 -25.15 -3.85 2.29
C ALA A 358 -25.93 -5.15 2.49
N GLU A 359 -27.14 -5.08 3.00
CA GLU A 359 -28.06 -6.23 3.16
C GLU A 359 -28.50 -6.76 1.79
N GLY A 360 -28.87 -5.87 0.87
CA GLY A 360 -29.23 -6.24 -0.50
C GLY A 360 -28.11 -6.96 -1.27
N ASN A 361 -26.87 -6.66 -0.96
CA ASN A 361 -25.68 -7.31 -1.54
C ASN A 361 -25.20 -8.53 -0.72
N GLY A 362 -25.87 -8.93 0.35
CA GLY A 362 -25.46 -10.03 1.21
C GLY A 362 -24.15 -9.83 1.99
N THR A 363 -23.69 -8.59 2.11
CA THR A 363 -22.45 -8.23 2.80
C THR A 363 -22.72 -7.24 3.93
N PRO A 364 -23.14 -7.69 5.11
CA PRO A 364 -23.51 -6.81 6.21
C PRO A 364 -22.32 -5.97 6.69
N LEU A 365 -22.58 -4.68 6.93
CA LEU A 365 -21.57 -3.73 7.38
C LEU A 365 -21.01 -4.10 8.76
N ARG A 366 -19.70 -3.89 8.93
CA ARG A 366 -19.02 -3.88 10.24
C ARG A 366 -19.00 -2.51 10.86
N GLY A 367 -19.05 -1.46 10.04
CA GLY A 367 -19.04 -0.09 10.50
C GLY A 367 -19.24 0.92 9.38
N VAL A 368 -19.40 2.16 9.76
CA VAL A 368 -19.52 3.31 8.85
C VAL A 368 -18.62 4.45 9.30
N LEU A 369 -17.96 5.09 8.34
CA LEU A 369 -17.20 6.31 8.58
C LEU A 369 -18.03 7.50 8.16
N PHE A 370 -18.26 8.45 9.07
CA PHE A 370 -18.82 9.76 8.76
C PHE A 370 -17.71 10.81 8.65
N SER A 371 -17.77 11.60 7.60
CA SER A 371 -16.94 12.78 7.39
C SER A 371 -17.80 13.98 7.01
N VAL A 372 -17.22 15.17 7.11
CA VAL A 372 -17.89 16.44 6.81
C VAL A 372 -17.13 17.18 5.70
N CYS A 373 -17.82 18.09 5.00
CA CYS A 373 -17.20 18.83 3.88
C CYS A 373 -16.41 20.07 4.33
N ASP A 374 -16.56 20.52 5.56
CA ASP A 374 -16.01 21.78 6.05
C ASP A 374 -14.62 21.67 6.68
N GLN A 375 -13.95 20.55 6.47
CA GLN A 375 -12.56 20.29 6.86
C GLN A 375 -11.66 20.16 5.59
N PRO A 376 -11.30 21.28 4.94
CA PRO A 376 -10.57 21.21 3.64
C PRO A 376 -9.19 20.61 3.77
N ARG A 377 -8.54 20.72 4.93
CA ARG A 377 -7.18 20.18 5.18
C ARG A 377 -7.14 18.71 5.59
N LEU A 378 -8.29 18.05 5.72
CA LEU A 378 -8.35 16.64 6.07
C LEU A 378 -7.65 15.78 4.98
N LYS A 379 -6.71 14.94 5.40
CA LYS A 379 -5.92 14.12 4.48
C LYS A 379 -6.60 12.77 4.17
N LYS A 380 -6.41 12.27 2.96
CA LYS A 380 -6.80 10.90 2.56
C LYS A 380 -6.14 9.85 3.47
N SER A 381 -4.87 10.05 3.83
CA SER A 381 -4.12 9.19 4.75
C SER A 381 -4.77 9.08 6.13
N THR A 382 -5.37 10.15 6.66
CA THR A 382 -6.07 10.11 7.94
C THR A 382 -7.31 9.22 7.88
N ILE A 383 -8.11 9.32 6.81
CA ILE A 383 -9.27 8.43 6.59
C ILE A 383 -8.79 6.96 6.52
N GLN A 384 -7.72 6.68 5.78
CA GLN A 384 -7.15 5.34 5.68
C GLN A 384 -6.69 4.79 7.03
N ARG A 385 -5.99 5.60 7.83
CA ARG A 385 -5.54 5.21 9.18
C ARG A 385 -6.71 4.91 10.11
N ILE A 386 -7.80 5.66 10.01
CA ILE A 386 -9.03 5.39 10.77
C ILE A 386 -9.64 4.05 10.37
N ILE A 387 -9.76 3.76 9.07
CA ILE A 387 -10.28 2.48 8.55
C ILE A 387 -9.41 1.32 9.01
N ASN A 388 -8.09 1.43 8.88
CA ASN A 388 -7.13 0.40 9.30
C ASN A 388 -7.22 0.17 10.83
N THR A 389 -7.30 1.25 11.61
CA THR A 389 -7.44 1.16 13.07
C THR A 389 -8.74 0.45 13.46
N ALA A 390 -9.86 0.79 12.82
CA ALA A 390 -11.15 0.14 13.06
C ALA A 390 -11.15 -1.34 12.71
N PHE A 391 -10.51 -1.69 11.59
CA PHE A 391 -10.39 -3.08 11.15
C PHE A 391 -9.70 -3.95 12.22
N HIS A 392 -8.62 -3.44 12.82
CA HIS A 392 -7.86 -4.14 13.86
C HIS A 392 -8.45 -4.00 15.28
N ASN A 393 -9.44 -3.14 15.47
CA ASN A 393 -10.11 -2.91 16.76
C ASN A 393 -11.64 -3.07 16.65
N PRO A 394 -12.14 -4.30 16.34
CA PRO A 394 -13.57 -4.52 16.19
C PRO A 394 -14.31 -4.10 17.47
N GLY A 395 -15.48 -3.47 17.28
CA GLY A 395 -16.32 -2.99 18.36
C GLY A 395 -15.89 -1.66 18.98
N LYS A 396 -14.94 -0.95 18.39
CA LYS A 396 -14.51 0.36 18.84
C LYS A 396 -15.09 1.48 17.95
N ILE A 397 -15.16 2.67 18.49
CA ILE A 397 -15.35 3.92 17.75
C ILE A 397 -13.94 4.45 17.46
N VAL A 398 -13.65 4.78 16.20
CA VAL A 398 -12.34 5.33 15.82
C VAL A 398 -12.51 6.72 15.26
N CYS A 399 -11.85 7.72 15.81
CA CYS A 399 -11.94 9.10 15.36
C CYS A 399 -10.57 9.74 15.16
N ALA A 400 -10.52 10.82 14.37
CA ALA A 400 -9.38 11.69 14.31
C ALA A 400 -9.23 12.52 15.59
N GLY A 401 -7.98 12.80 15.99
CA GLY A 401 -7.70 13.63 17.16
C GLY A 401 -6.46 14.48 17.04
N GLU A 402 -6.58 15.76 17.39
CA GLU A 402 -5.52 16.76 17.43
C GLU A 402 -5.38 17.29 18.87
N GLY A 403 -4.32 16.88 19.56
CA GLY A 403 -4.14 17.22 20.98
C GLY A 403 -5.30 16.70 21.85
N THR A 404 -6.07 17.61 22.44
CA THR A 404 -7.27 17.28 23.25
C THR A 404 -8.58 17.29 22.44
N ARG A 405 -8.54 17.73 21.17
CA ARG A 405 -9.69 17.80 20.27
C ARG A 405 -9.85 16.51 19.50
N ASN A 406 -11.03 15.91 19.56
CA ASN A 406 -11.43 14.73 18.76
C ASN A 406 -12.74 15.02 18.03
N GLY A 407 -12.88 14.45 16.83
CA GLY A 407 -14.07 14.66 16.01
C GLY A 407 -14.00 13.94 14.69
N ASN A 408 -14.70 14.51 13.71
CA ASN A 408 -14.71 13.99 12.35
C ASN A 408 -13.31 14.00 11.70
N PRO A 409 -13.03 12.97 10.87
CA PRO A 409 -13.89 11.81 10.57
C PRO A 409 -14.00 10.82 11.74
N VAL A 410 -15.18 10.19 11.87
CA VAL A 410 -15.43 9.17 12.90
C VAL A 410 -15.96 7.90 12.25
N LEU A 411 -15.30 6.79 12.50
CA LEU A 411 -15.76 5.46 12.13
C LEU A 411 -16.45 4.80 13.33
N TRP A 412 -17.68 4.39 13.10
CA TRP A 412 -18.55 3.75 14.09
C TRP A 412 -18.67 2.26 13.77
N ASP A 413 -18.36 1.42 14.73
CA ASP A 413 -18.66 -0.02 14.63
C ASP A 413 -20.19 -0.22 14.64
N LYS A 414 -20.65 -1.28 13.97
CA LYS A 414 -22.09 -1.61 13.84
C LYS A 414 -22.85 -1.64 15.18
N ARG A 415 -22.18 -1.89 16.30
CA ARG A 415 -22.78 -1.89 17.65
C ARG A 415 -23.34 -0.54 18.05
N PHE A 416 -22.98 0.53 17.35
CA PHE A 416 -23.46 1.89 17.60
C PHE A 416 -24.50 2.36 16.60
N PHE A 417 -24.92 1.53 15.65
CA PHE A 417 -25.88 1.94 14.60
C PHE A 417 -27.22 2.36 15.20
N ASP A 418 -27.77 1.58 16.12
CA ASP A 418 -29.05 1.91 16.78
C ASP A 418 -28.96 3.28 17.49
N LYS A 419 -27.88 3.54 18.23
CA LYS A 419 -27.66 4.85 18.87
C LYS A 419 -27.55 6.00 17.88
N LEU A 420 -26.96 5.76 16.69
CA LEU A 420 -26.88 6.78 15.63
C LEU A 420 -28.25 7.02 14.98
N LEU A 421 -29.06 5.99 14.83
CA LEU A 421 -30.42 6.09 14.31
C LEU A 421 -31.41 6.73 15.30
N GLU A 422 -31.09 6.75 16.60
CA GLU A 422 -31.86 7.42 17.65
C GLU A 422 -31.50 8.92 17.81
N LEU A 423 -30.43 9.43 17.17
CA LEU A 423 -30.05 10.84 17.23
C LEU A 423 -31.19 11.73 16.75
N ASP A 424 -31.38 12.91 17.39
CA ASP A 424 -32.42 13.87 17.01
C ASP A 424 -31.90 15.33 17.02
N GLY A 425 -32.48 16.17 16.14
CA GLY A 425 -32.16 17.58 16.02
C GLY A 425 -30.71 17.85 15.55
N ASP A 426 -30.12 18.93 15.98
CA ASP A 426 -28.75 19.34 15.62
C ASP A 426 -27.71 18.71 16.56
N ILE A 427 -27.94 17.45 16.94
CA ILE A 427 -27.05 16.67 17.79
C ILE A 427 -26.33 15.61 16.90
N GLY A 428 -25.05 15.80 16.69
CA GLY A 428 -24.20 14.80 16.05
C GLY A 428 -23.69 13.73 17.02
N GLY A 429 -22.83 12.86 16.57
CA GLY A 429 -22.28 11.74 17.34
C GLY A 429 -21.48 12.13 18.61
N LYS A 430 -21.19 13.41 18.86
CA LYS A 430 -20.41 13.87 20.04
C LYS A 430 -20.96 13.39 21.39
N LYS A 431 -22.29 13.26 21.52
CA LYS A 431 -22.91 12.74 22.74
C LYS A 431 -22.54 11.27 22.94
N ILE A 432 -22.68 10.46 21.89
CA ILE A 432 -22.33 9.03 21.92
C ILE A 432 -20.84 8.83 22.22
N LEU A 433 -19.96 9.68 21.66
CA LEU A 433 -18.52 9.63 21.95
C LEU A 433 -18.24 9.81 23.44
N LYS A 434 -18.87 10.83 24.08
CA LYS A 434 -18.68 11.12 25.50
C LYS A 434 -19.19 10.01 26.42
N GLU A 435 -20.26 9.32 26.03
CA GLU A 435 -20.85 8.21 26.77
C GLU A 435 -20.09 6.90 26.63
N ASN A 436 -19.19 6.78 25.61
CA ASN A 436 -18.51 5.53 25.28
C ASN A 436 -16.98 5.71 25.19
N VAL A 437 -16.38 6.49 26.08
CA VAL A 437 -14.94 6.83 26.10
C VAL A 437 -14.07 5.56 26.12
N ASP A 438 -14.46 4.52 26.85
CA ASP A 438 -13.73 3.24 26.94
C ASP A 438 -13.72 2.47 25.61
N SER A 439 -14.63 2.80 24.71
CA SER A 439 -14.72 2.23 23.38
C SER A 439 -14.04 3.10 22.30
N LEU A 440 -13.45 4.22 22.68
CA LEU A 440 -12.84 5.17 21.76
C LEU A 440 -11.39 4.81 21.45
N LYS A 441 -11.03 4.89 20.18
CA LYS A 441 -9.65 4.90 19.69
C LYS A 441 -9.42 6.19 18.92
N ILE A 442 -8.32 6.87 19.22
CA ILE A 442 -7.96 8.14 18.60
C ILE A 442 -6.81 7.91 17.65
N VAL A 443 -6.97 8.35 16.41
CA VAL A 443 -5.91 8.42 15.39
C VAL A 443 -5.35 9.84 15.44
N PRO A 444 -4.11 10.04 15.89
CA PRO A 444 -3.51 11.36 15.97
C PRO A 444 -3.31 11.95 14.57
N VAL A 445 -3.58 13.26 14.43
CA VAL A 445 -3.43 14.00 13.18
C VAL A 445 -2.53 15.23 13.38
N GLN A 446 -2.09 15.82 12.27
CA GLN A 446 -1.26 17.02 12.29
C GLN A 446 -2.08 18.24 12.73
N ALA A 447 -1.39 19.25 13.28
CA ALA A 447 -2.02 20.51 13.69
C ALA A 447 -2.71 21.18 12.51
N GLY A 448 -3.96 21.62 12.73
CA GLY A 448 -4.78 22.29 11.73
C GLY A 448 -5.54 21.37 10.78
N GLU A 449 -5.30 20.05 10.79
CA GLU A 449 -5.96 19.11 9.86
C GLU A 449 -7.47 18.99 10.13
N LEU A 450 -7.89 19.12 11.41
CA LEU A 450 -9.30 19.07 11.82
C LEU A 450 -9.95 20.45 11.93
N GLN A 451 -9.36 21.48 11.34
CA GLN A 451 -9.92 22.82 11.38
C GLN A 451 -11.18 22.89 10.51
N ASP A 452 -12.31 23.21 11.15
CA ASP A 452 -13.57 23.50 10.46
C ASP A 452 -13.55 24.94 9.92
N ILE A 453 -14.05 25.14 8.71
CA ILE A 453 -14.33 26.48 8.15
C ILE A 453 -15.78 26.84 8.44
N ASP A 454 -16.03 27.64 9.46
CA ASP A 454 -17.37 28.04 9.87
C ASP A 454 -17.74 29.49 9.48
N ARG A 455 -16.74 30.35 9.28
CA ARG A 455 -16.88 31.77 8.95
C ARG A 455 -15.95 32.12 7.79
N LYS A 456 -16.24 33.26 7.12
CA LYS A 456 -15.38 33.76 6.02
C LYS A 456 -13.96 34.13 6.46
N GLU A 457 -13.81 34.54 7.72
CA GLU A 457 -12.51 34.87 8.32
C GLU A 457 -11.62 33.63 8.42
N ASP A 458 -12.20 32.43 8.57
CA ASP A 458 -11.45 31.16 8.65
C ASP A 458 -10.76 30.79 7.32
N LEU A 459 -11.23 31.33 6.18
CA LEU A 459 -10.59 31.16 4.86
C LEU A 459 -9.20 31.78 4.79
N GLY A 460 -8.95 32.88 5.53
CA GLY A 460 -7.66 33.58 5.54
C GLY A 460 -6.59 32.87 6.38
N THR A 461 -6.95 31.87 7.16
CA THR A 461 -6.08 31.04 7.99
C THR A 461 -5.93 29.60 7.45
N ALA A 462 -6.64 29.34 6.37
CA ALA A 462 -6.68 28.02 5.70
C ALA A 462 -5.67 27.92 4.57
#